data_b957492436802b571c904015161db0aa
#
_entry.id   b957492436802b571c904015161db0aa
#
_cell.length_a   1.000
_cell.length_b   1.000
_cell.length_c   1.000
_cell.angle_alpha   90.00
_cell.angle_beta   90.00
_cell.angle_gamma   90.00
#
_symmetry.space_group_name_H-M   'P 1'
#
loop_
_entity.id
_entity.type
_entity.pdbx_description
1 polymer ?
#
loop_
_entity_poly.entity_id
_entity_poly.type
_entity_poly.pdbx_seq_one_letter_code
_entity_poly.pdbx_strand_id
1 'polypeptide(L)'
;MRLYHLDLKIAMFRQDYLRDFFARLKIAGFDGVVIEIDNKLIFPSQPHFAAADALTADAWRDLVRYGKRLGLVIYPLLQTLGHMEHILRHEPYGCLAENVGNAYMLCPSKNESLRLVKDLVRDVFAAFDQPPVIHLGGDEVLGHLERRGLHLCPLCRTRDAGELVVGFLLELADFCLKLGCRPEFWADEILTYPRQFGRFPQETRFVDWYYRRTQATGDTIGHIWGALRLAGEPAGESAWANLPERLRVLLPDLVRDGRFNHFYGAAAIARYGYQAVVGSALRSSGDHYALPRVSLSAGNVAVSDTVAREAGYDHLVTSWAVRLSHPETTWIALSDEALGPLSAEQRGWLDTVGHGLGGMDILAEQPMRFERPFHGGLDQALHVLANSPDRDAAVRLLQEREQAGGLLLPVLNENLEKGAGDSHCLRHWLLGTELAVLRARQTLALLGMYRSGIDRPALERLLEQNQALLQRFVRLWSESVTPESLDQECEIKFRRDIRLLENLLCR
;
A
#
# COMPACT_ATOMS: atom_id res chain seq x y z
N MET A 1 18.28 -9.64 2.66
CA MET A 1 17.78 -8.72 3.71
C MET A 1 16.26 -8.78 3.75
N ARG A 2 15.67 -8.62 4.96
CA ARG A 2 14.23 -8.41 5.15
C ARG A 2 13.99 -6.91 5.42
N LEU A 3 13.23 -6.26 4.58
CA LEU A 3 12.99 -4.82 4.59
C LEU A 3 11.52 -4.54 4.87
N TYR A 4 11.22 -3.50 5.64
CA TYR A 4 9.87 -3.00 5.86
C TYR A 4 9.65 -1.73 5.05
N HIS A 5 8.59 -1.66 4.25
CA HIS A 5 8.21 -0.44 3.56
C HIS A 5 7.19 0.34 4.39
N LEU A 6 7.54 1.56 4.75
CA LEU A 6 6.69 2.51 5.45
C LEU A 6 6.24 3.61 4.48
N ASP A 7 4.98 3.55 4.10
CA ASP A 7 4.36 4.56 3.23
C ASP A 7 3.84 5.73 4.07
N LEU A 8 4.36 6.94 3.80
CA LEU A 8 3.94 8.18 4.46
C LEU A 8 3.06 9.07 3.56
N LYS A 9 2.64 8.58 2.42
CA LYS A 9 1.89 9.34 1.41
C LYS A 9 0.70 10.12 2.00
N ILE A 10 -0.03 9.51 2.92
CA ILE A 10 -1.25 10.10 3.49
C ILE A 10 -1.02 10.61 4.91
N ALA A 11 -0.36 9.82 5.75
CA ALA A 11 -0.22 10.11 7.16
C ALA A 11 1.25 10.22 7.56
N MET A 12 1.59 11.34 8.16
CA MET A 12 2.88 11.53 8.81
C MET A 12 2.78 11.13 10.28
N PHE A 13 3.79 10.43 10.75
CA PHE A 13 3.90 10.01 12.14
C PHE A 13 4.80 10.97 12.94
N ARG A 14 4.56 11.03 14.24
CA ARG A 14 5.39 11.75 15.19
C ARG A 14 6.79 11.14 15.22
N GLN A 15 7.81 11.95 15.42
CA GLN A 15 9.20 11.48 15.42
C GLN A 15 9.53 10.52 16.57
N ASP A 16 8.89 10.70 17.74
CA ASP A 16 9.02 9.78 18.87
C ASP A 16 8.43 8.40 18.54
N TYR A 17 7.25 8.37 17.93
CA TYR A 17 6.64 7.13 17.44
C TYR A 17 7.51 6.45 16.36
N LEU A 18 8.06 7.19 15.39
CA LEU A 18 8.94 6.62 14.37
C LEU A 18 10.20 5.97 14.97
N ARG A 19 10.79 6.58 16.02
CA ARG A 19 11.93 6.00 16.73
C ARG A 19 11.56 4.68 17.42
N ASP A 20 10.43 4.67 18.12
CA ASP A 20 9.91 3.44 18.75
C ASP A 20 9.57 2.38 17.69
N PHE A 21 8.93 2.78 16.61
CA PHE A 21 8.60 1.88 15.49
C PHE A 21 9.84 1.24 14.86
N PHE A 22 10.92 1.98 14.65
CA PHE A 22 12.19 1.44 14.15
C PHE A 22 12.81 0.44 15.15
N ALA A 23 12.76 0.73 16.45
CA ALA A 23 13.25 -0.19 17.46
C ALA A 23 12.45 -1.51 17.46
N ARG A 24 11.13 -1.44 17.35
CA ARG A 24 10.26 -2.62 17.25
C ARG A 24 10.47 -3.41 15.96
N LEU A 25 10.68 -2.75 14.81
CA LEU A 25 11.05 -3.42 13.56
C LEU A 25 12.36 -4.20 13.69
N LYS A 26 13.36 -3.64 14.39
CA LYS A 26 14.61 -4.35 14.65
C LYS A 26 14.40 -5.59 15.51
N ILE A 27 13.58 -5.49 16.57
CA ILE A 27 13.20 -6.63 17.42
C ILE A 27 12.45 -7.69 16.60
N ALA A 28 11.58 -7.27 15.68
CA ALA A 28 10.84 -8.14 14.77
C ALA A 28 11.69 -8.78 13.65
N GLY A 29 13.02 -8.60 13.67
CA GLY A 29 13.96 -9.25 12.76
C GLY A 29 14.05 -8.59 11.36
N PHE A 30 13.66 -7.33 11.23
CA PHE A 30 13.93 -6.57 10.01
C PHE A 30 15.36 -6.06 9.96
N ASP A 31 15.96 -6.08 8.77
CA ASP A 31 17.30 -5.57 8.50
C ASP A 31 17.27 -4.09 8.11
N GLY A 32 16.13 -3.57 7.65
CA GLY A 32 16.03 -2.19 7.21
C GLY A 32 14.59 -1.70 6.97
N VAL A 33 14.51 -0.40 6.66
CA VAL A 33 13.25 0.31 6.39
C VAL A 33 13.38 1.11 5.10
N VAL A 34 12.43 0.89 4.20
CA VAL A 34 12.23 1.70 3.00
C VAL A 34 11.13 2.71 3.29
N ILE A 35 11.41 3.98 3.21
CA ILE A 35 10.45 5.03 3.56
C ILE A 35 9.96 5.73 2.30
N GLU A 36 8.69 5.51 1.95
CA GLU A 36 8.03 6.27 0.88
C GLU A 36 7.67 7.66 1.39
N ILE A 37 8.43 8.66 0.91
CA ILE A 37 8.49 9.96 1.55
C ILE A 37 7.47 10.97 0.99
N ASP A 38 7.09 10.82 -0.28
CA ASP A 38 6.20 11.75 -0.99
C ASP A 38 6.49 13.23 -0.67
N ASN A 39 5.53 13.93 -0.06
CA ASN A 39 5.65 15.33 0.33
C ASN A 39 5.96 15.54 1.83
N LYS A 40 6.47 14.50 2.51
CA LYS A 40 6.82 14.56 3.95
C LYS A 40 8.25 15.00 4.23
N LEU A 41 8.98 15.40 3.21
CA LEU A 41 10.24 16.15 3.31
C LEU A 41 10.00 17.58 2.81
N ILE A 42 10.52 18.57 3.54
CA ILE A 42 10.68 19.93 3.00
C ILE A 42 11.88 19.88 2.08
N PHE A 43 11.62 19.66 0.78
CA PHE A 43 12.67 19.57 -0.24
C PHE A 43 13.36 20.92 -0.42
N PRO A 44 14.67 21.03 -0.15
CA PRO A 44 15.38 22.30 -0.31
C PRO A 44 15.29 22.91 -1.72
N SER A 45 15.30 22.05 -2.74
CA SER A 45 15.20 22.48 -4.14
C SER A 45 13.76 22.86 -4.55
N GLN A 46 12.74 22.30 -3.89
CA GLN A 46 11.33 22.40 -4.28
C GLN A 46 10.39 22.46 -3.04
N PRO A 47 10.43 23.51 -2.23
CA PRO A 47 9.69 23.55 -0.96
C PRO A 47 8.16 23.71 -1.11
N HIS A 48 7.66 24.04 -2.30
CA HIS A 48 6.28 24.50 -2.50
C HIS A 48 5.21 23.41 -2.33
N PHE A 49 5.56 22.13 -2.49
CA PHE A 49 4.59 21.03 -2.34
C PHE A 49 4.72 20.26 -1.03
N ALA A 50 5.60 20.70 -0.13
CA ALA A 50 5.75 20.07 1.17
C ALA A 50 4.44 20.09 1.95
N ALA A 51 4.09 18.99 2.61
CA ALA A 51 2.95 18.95 3.53
C ALA A 51 3.22 19.84 4.75
N ALA A 52 2.16 20.30 5.40
CA ALA A 52 2.30 21.15 6.59
C ALA A 52 3.03 20.44 7.75
N ASP A 53 2.95 19.12 7.79
CA ASP A 53 3.64 18.24 8.75
C ASP A 53 4.94 17.62 8.22
N ALA A 54 5.46 18.11 7.09
CA ALA A 54 6.71 17.63 6.52
C ALA A 54 7.91 17.98 7.44
N LEU A 55 8.88 17.09 7.51
CA LEU A 55 10.10 17.32 8.27
C LEU A 55 11.18 17.99 7.41
N THR A 56 12.07 18.72 8.07
CA THR A 56 13.29 19.25 7.44
C THR A 56 14.27 18.11 7.11
N ALA A 57 15.21 18.37 6.19
CA ALA A 57 16.27 17.43 5.86
C ALA A 57 17.10 17.01 7.08
N ASP A 58 17.34 17.93 8.02
CA ASP A 58 18.08 17.63 9.25
C ASP A 58 17.28 16.70 10.19
N ALA A 59 15.99 16.93 10.35
CA ALA A 59 15.13 16.06 11.15
C ALA A 59 15.05 14.64 10.57
N TRP A 60 14.98 14.50 9.23
CA TRP A 60 15.08 13.20 8.56
C TRP A 60 16.43 12.55 8.78
N ARG A 61 17.51 13.30 8.64
CA ARG A 61 18.88 12.79 8.88
C ARG A 61 19.05 12.25 10.29
N ASP A 62 18.49 12.93 11.29
CA ASP A 62 18.53 12.49 12.68
C ASP A 62 17.75 11.18 12.90
N LEU A 63 16.57 11.03 12.28
CA LEU A 63 15.79 9.77 12.30
C LEU A 63 16.56 8.62 11.63
N VAL A 64 17.13 8.87 10.45
CA VAL A 64 17.92 7.88 9.71
C VAL A 64 19.14 7.43 10.53
N ARG A 65 19.87 8.38 11.13
CA ARG A 65 21.00 8.06 11.99
C ARG A 65 20.59 7.30 13.24
N TYR A 66 19.42 7.59 13.79
CA TYR A 66 18.89 6.79 14.88
C TYR A 66 18.67 5.33 14.46
N GLY A 67 17.99 5.09 13.34
CA GLY A 67 17.79 3.74 12.82
C GLY A 67 19.11 3.01 12.47
N LYS A 68 20.08 3.72 11.89
CA LYS A 68 21.43 3.16 11.64
C LYS A 68 22.10 2.71 12.95
N ARG A 69 21.95 3.44 14.06
CA ARG A 69 22.47 3.01 15.38
C ARG A 69 21.80 1.75 15.92
N LEU A 70 20.55 1.48 15.54
CA LEU A 70 19.88 0.21 15.84
C LEU A 70 20.32 -0.94 14.92
N GLY A 71 21.20 -0.67 13.94
CA GLY A 71 21.62 -1.66 12.94
C GLY A 71 20.60 -1.88 11.84
N LEU A 72 19.76 -0.89 11.54
CA LEU A 72 18.85 -0.90 10.39
C LEU A 72 19.47 -0.17 9.19
N VAL A 73 19.30 -0.73 8.01
CA VAL A 73 19.52 -0.01 6.74
C VAL A 73 18.28 0.82 6.45
N ILE A 74 18.41 2.14 6.31
CA ILE A 74 17.28 3.03 6.02
C ILE A 74 17.56 3.75 4.72
N TYR A 75 16.60 3.67 3.78
CA TYR A 75 16.69 4.39 2.51
C TYR A 75 15.31 4.87 2.03
N PRO A 76 15.28 5.94 1.21
CA PRO A 76 14.04 6.52 0.74
C PRO A 76 13.46 5.73 -0.43
N LEU A 77 12.12 5.75 -0.55
CA LEU A 77 11.40 5.57 -1.78
C LEU A 77 10.85 6.93 -2.21
N LEU A 78 11.21 7.35 -3.38
CA LEU A 78 10.74 8.57 -4.05
C LEU A 78 10.02 8.17 -5.34
N GLN A 79 8.75 8.51 -5.47
CA GLN A 79 8.05 8.37 -6.73
C GLN A 79 8.62 9.34 -7.76
N THR A 80 8.85 8.88 -9.00
CA THR A 80 9.61 9.66 -9.98
C THR A 80 8.93 9.82 -11.34
N LEU A 81 7.95 8.99 -11.66
CA LEU A 81 7.25 9.03 -12.94
C LEU A 81 5.74 8.87 -12.79
N GLY A 82 5.24 7.75 -12.24
CA GLY A 82 3.87 7.57 -11.76
C GLY A 82 3.69 8.06 -10.33
N HIS A 83 2.44 8.09 -9.85
CA HIS A 83 2.08 8.48 -8.46
C HIS A 83 2.58 9.87 -8.04
N MET A 84 2.62 10.81 -8.99
CA MET A 84 3.16 12.15 -8.78
C MET A 84 2.11 13.19 -8.34
N GLU A 85 0.96 12.75 -7.85
CA GLU A 85 -0.16 13.63 -7.49
C GLU A 85 0.20 14.64 -6.41
N HIS A 86 1.12 14.26 -5.52
CA HIS A 86 1.60 15.12 -4.45
C HIS A 86 2.40 16.33 -4.96
N ILE A 87 2.89 16.31 -6.18
CA ILE A 87 3.59 17.41 -6.87
C ILE A 87 2.70 18.03 -7.93
N LEU A 88 2.17 17.22 -8.85
CA LEU A 88 1.53 17.73 -10.07
C LEU A 88 0.22 18.49 -9.84
N ARG A 89 -0.42 18.34 -8.68
CA ARG A 89 -1.60 19.13 -8.29
C ARG A 89 -1.29 20.58 -7.88
N HIS A 90 -0.01 20.91 -7.70
CA HIS A 90 0.43 22.24 -7.30
C HIS A 90 0.94 23.05 -8.51
N GLU A 91 0.62 24.34 -8.52
CA GLU A 91 1.29 25.26 -9.43
C GLU A 91 2.75 25.49 -8.93
N PRO A 92 3.74 25.54 -9.80
CA PRO A 92 3.70 25.54 -11.27
C PRO A 92 3.85 24.14 -11.93
N TYR A 93 3.74 23.04 -11.18
CA TYR A 93 4.14 21.70 -11.64
C TYR A 93 3.09 21.01 -12.54
N GLY A 94 1.83 21.45 -12.52
CA GLY A 94 0.75 20.84 -13.30
C GLY A 94 1.04 20.78 -14.81
N CYS A 95 1.84 21.73 -15.33
CA CYS A 95 2.27 21.74 -16.74
C CYS A 95 3.23 20.57 -17.09
N LEU A 96 3.81 19.90 -16.10
CA LEU A 96 4.70 18.73 -16.30
C LEU A 96 3.94 17.42 -16.41
N ALA A 97 2.64 17.41 -16.15
CA ALA A 97 1.82 16.22 -16.25
C ALA A 97 1.80 15.66 -17.68
N GLU A 98 1.78 14.33 -17.79
CA GLU A 98 1.61 13.63 -19.06
C GLU A 98 0.23 13.88 -19.67
N ASN A 99 -0.78 13.95 -18.85
CA ASN A 99 -2.14 14.24 -19.26
C ASN A 99 -2.65 15.49 -18.54
N VAL A 100 -3.04 16.51 -19.30
CA VAL A 100 -3.59 17.75 -18.74
C VAL A 100 -4.90 17.43 -17.99
N GLY A 101 -4.95 17.84 -16.72
CA GLY A 101 -6.08 17.55 -15.82
C GLY A 101 -5.98 16.24 -15.07
N ASN A 102 -4.91 15.46 -15.28
CA ASN A 102 -4.60 14.28 -14.49
C ASN A 102 -3.20 14.41 -13.86
N ALA A 103 -3.15 14.62 -12.55
CA ALA A 103 -1.91 14.81 -11.80
C ALA A 103 -1.12 13.53 -11.54
N TYR A 104 -1.50 12.40 -12.14
CA TYR A 104 -0.97 11.09 -11.79
C TYR A 104 0.47 10.85 -12.24
N MET A 105 0.83 11.28 -13.47
CA MET A 105 2.11 10.93 -14.09
C MET A 105 2.82 12.15 -14.67
N LEU A 106 4.13 12.23 -14.46
CA LEU A 106 5.03 13.16 -15.20
C LEU A 106 5.14 12.78 -16.67
N CYS A 107 5.28 13.78 -17.53
CA CYS A 107 5.60 13.57 -18.94
C CYS A 107 7.09 13.21 -19.10
N PRO A 108 7.43 11.97 -19.53
CA PRO A 108 8.82 11.54 -19.70
C PRO A 108 9.53 12.23 -20.86
N SER A 109 8.79 12.89 -21.75
CA SER A 109 9.37 13.64 -22.89
C SER A 109 9.78 15.07 -22.54
N LYS A 110 9.44 15.58 -21.35
CA LYS A 110 9.81 16.93 -20.93
C LYS A 110 11.12 16.90 -20.14
N ASN A 111 12.11 17.65 -20.59
CA ASN A 111 13.39 17.77 -19.90
C ASN A 111 13.23 18.36 -18.48
N GLU A 112 12.22 19.21 -18.29
CA GLU A 112 11.86 19.80 -17.00
C GLU A 112 11.44 18.73 -15.99
N SER A 113 10.71 17.69 -16.41
CA SER A 113 10.35 16.55 -15.59
C SER A 113 11.58 15.84 -15.03
N LEU A 114 12.54 15.54 -15.92
CA LEU A 114 13.78 14.87 -15.53
C LEU A 114 14.64 15.74 -14.59
N ARG A 115 14.72 17.05 -14.86
CA ARG A 115 15.46 18.00 -13.99
C ARG A 115 14.83 18.05 -12.59
N LEU A 116 13.50 18.21 -12.51
CA LEU A 116 12.78 18.20 -11.26
C LEU A 116 13.11 16.94 -10.44
N VAL A 117 12.96 15.77 -11.05
CA VAL A 117 13.20 14.51 -10.34
C VAL A 117 14.66 14.37 -9.90
N LYS A 118 15.64 14.75 -10.72
CA LYS A 118 17.06 14.74 -10.34
C LYS A 118 17.36 15.67 -9.15
N ASP A 119 16.67 16.80 -9.04
CA ASP A 119 16.81 17.70 -7.89
C ASP A 119 16.22 17.04 -6.61
N LEU A 120 15.02 16.44 -6.71
CA LEU A 120 14.42 15.70 -5.60
C LEU A 120 15.29 14.52 -5.14
N VAL A 121 15.90 13.78 -6.07
CA VAL A 121 16.83 12.68 -5.76
C VAL A 121 18.05 13.19 -4.99
N ARG A 122 18.62 14.36 -5.33
CA ARG A 122 19.71 14.97 -4.56
C ARG A 122 19.27 15.31 -3.14
N ASP A 123 18.07 15.88 -3.00
CA ASP A 123 17.53 16.28 -1.70
C ASP A 123 17.31 15.07 -0.78
N VAL A 124 16.68 13.99 -1.28
CA VAL A 124 16.49 12.78 -0.47
C VAL A 124 17.81 12.08 -0.18
N PHE A 125 18.78 12.09 -1.11
CA PHE A 125 20.12 11.55 -0.88
C PHE A 125 20.80 12.23 0.30
N ALA A 126 20.72 13.58 0.36
CA ALA A 126 21.27 14.35 1.47
C ALA A 126 20.49 14.17 2.79
N ALA A 127 19.13 14.17 2.72
CA ALA A 127 18.28 14.02 3.87
C ALA A 127 18.38 12.64 4.53
N PHE A 128 18.62 11.59 3.74
CA PHE A 128 18.77 10.22 4.24
C PHE A 128 20.23 9.82 4.56
N ASP A 129 21.11 10.81 4.74
CA ASP A 129 22.49 10.60 5.17
C ASP A 129 23.25 9.67 4.23
N GLN A 130 23.19 9.95 2.94
CA GLN A 130 23.84 9.21 1.84
C GLN A 130 23.47 7.71 1.86
N PRO A 131 22.21 7.37 1.57
CA PRO A 131 21.75 5.99 1.66
C PRO A 131 22.41 5.12 0.59
N PRO A 132 22.61 3.81 0.85
CA PRO A 132 23.24 2.90 -0.12
C PRO A 132 22.34 2.60 -1.32
N VAL A 133 21.02 2.83 -1.18
CA VAL A 133 19.99 2.59 -2.19
C VAL A 133 19.02 3.77 -2.19
N ILE A 134 18.49 4.12 -3.35
CA ILE A 134 17.29 4.96 -3.48
C ILE A 134 16.30 4.16 -4.34
N HIS A 135 15.10 3.93 -3.79
CA HIS A 135 14.00 3.37 -4.56
C HIS A 135 13.30 4.50 -5.32
N LEU A 136 13.21 4.37 -6.63
CA LEU A 136 12.77 5.42 -7.55
C LEU A 136 11.34 5.22 -8.09
N GLY A 137 10.56 4.34 -7.46
CA GLY A 137 9.20 4.02 -7.92
C GLY A 137 9.19 3.36 -9.30
N GLY A 138 8.50 3.99 -10.24
CA GLY A 138 8.45 3.59 -11.64
C GLY A 138 7.37 2.56 -11.96
N ASP A 139 6.46 2.33 -11.04
CA ASP A 139 5.29 1.46 -11.16
C ASP A 139 4.11 2.15 -11.84
N GLU A 140 3.22 1.33 -12.42
CA GLU A 140 1.89 1.70 -12.93
C GLU A 140 1.87 2.94 -13.84
N VAL A 141 2.86 3.14 -14.70
CA VAL A 141 3.02 4.33 -15.57
C VAL A 141 2.26 4.23 -16.90
N LEU A 142 2.90 4.36 -18.08
CA LEU A 142 2.21 4.48 -19.36
C LEU A 142 1.25 3.32 -19.66
N GLY A 143 1.66 2.09 -19.48
CA GLY A 143 0.81 0.92 -19.72
C GLY A 143 -0.43 0.89 -18.85
N HIS A 144 -0.36 1.48 -17.65
CA HIS A 144 -1.50 1.64 -16.77
C HIS A 144 -2.47 2.74 -17.26
N LEU A 145 -1.95 3.85 -17.78
CA LEU A 145 -2.76 4.92 -18.37
C LEU A 145 -3.49 4.43 -19.63
N GLU A 146 -2.82 3.71 -20.51
CA GLU A 146 -3.42 3.13 -21.72
C GLU A 146 -4.57 2.18 -21.38
N ARG A 147 -4.40 1.31 -20.39
CA ARG A 147 -5.46 0.41 -19.90
C ARG A 147 -6.68 1.14 -19.32
N ARG A 148 -6.50 2.38 -18.85
CA ARG A 148 -7.58 3.25 -18.39
C ARG A 148 -8.20 4.09 -19.51
N GLY A 149 -7.77 3.93 -20.75
CA GLY A 149 -8.25 4.73 -21.89
C GLY A 149 -7.82 6.20 -21.82
N LEU A 150 -6.78 6.52 -21.08
CA LEU A 150 -6.24 7.87 -20.98
C LEU A 150 -5.31 8.14 -22.18
N HIS A 151 -5.53 9.26 -22.84
CA HIS A 151 -4.73 9.66 -24.01
C HIS A 151 -3.41 10.26 -23.57
N LEU A 152 -2.31 9.82 -24.22
CA LEU A 152 -0.99 10.39 -24.02
C LEU A 152 -0.91 11.81 -24.61
N CYS A 153 0.00 12.61 -24.07
CA CYS A 153 0.27 13.96 -24.57
C CYS A 153 0.80 13.94 -26.01
N PRO A 154 0.72 15.07 -26.76
CA PRO A 154 1.21 15.14 -28.14
C PRO A 154 2.68 14.75 -28.31
N LEU A 155 3.52 14.92 -27.29
CA LEU A 155 4.96 14.58 -27.35
C LEU A 155 5.20 13.07 -27.19
N CYS A 156 4.38 12.38 -26.40
CA CYS A 156 4.58 10.96 -26.06
C CYS A 156 3.82 10.01 -27.00
N ARG A 157 2.63 10.38 -27.47
CA ARG A 157 1.74 9.50 -28.26
C ARG A 157 2.32 8.95 -29.56
N THR A 158 3.38 9.57 -30.10
CA THR A 158 4.05 9.18 -31.36
C THR A 158 5.34 8.41 -31.13
N ARG A 159 5.70 8.15 -29.88
CA ARG A 159 6.94 7.48 -29.50
C ARG A 159 6.65 6.10 -28.91
N ASP A 160 7.62 5.21 -28.96
CA ASP A 160 7.54 3.91 -28.29
C ASP A 160 7.46 4.09 -26.77
N ALA A 161 6.44 3.49 -26.15
CA ALA A 161 6.18 3.64 -24.72
C ALA A 161 7.33 3.06 -23.86
N GLY A 162 7.91 1.93 -24.30
CA GLY A 162 9.06 1.32 -23.61
C GLY A 162 10.29 2.20 -23.66
N GLU A 163 10.57 2.85 -24.81
CA GLU A 163 11.67 3.81 -24.93
C GLU A 163 11.46 5.04 -24.06
N LEU A 164 10.22 5.52 -23.94
CA LEU A 164 9.90 6.66 -23.08
C LEU A 164 10.12 6.34 -21.61
N VAL A 165 9.50 5.25 -21.11
CA VAL A 165 9.56 4.86 -19.70
C VAL A 165 10.99 4.45 -19.34
N VAL A 166 11.55 3.49 -20.06
CA VAL A 166 12.87 2.96 -19.74
C VAL A 166 13.95 4.00 -19.93
N GLY A 167 13.85 4.84 -20.98
CA GLY A 167 14.79 5.94 -21.19
C GLY A 167 14.81 6.93 -20.02
N PHE A 168 13.64 7.29 -19.48
CA PHE A 168 13.54 8.16 -18.31
C PHE A 168 14.14 7.51 -17.06
N LEU A 169 13.81 6.25 -16.81
CA LEU A 169 14.31 5.51 -15.63
C LEU A 169 15.81 5.25 -15.70
N LEU A 170 16.38 5.00 -16.91
CA LEU A 170 17.83 4.86 -17.13
C LEU A 170 18.59 6.13 -16.75
N GLU A 171 18.08 7.30 -17.14
CA GLU A 171 18.68 8.58 -16.76
C GLU A 171 18.74 8.77 -15.24
N LEU A 172 17.74 8.27 -14.53
CA LEU A 172 17.71 8.30 -13.07
C LEU A 172 18.63 7.25 -12.45
N ALA A 173 18.71 6.05 -13.04
CA ALA A 173 19.62 5.00 -12.59
C ALA A 173 21.08 5.47 -12.67
N ASP A 174 21.49 6.00 -13.84
CA ASP A 174 22.82 6.56 -14.03
C ASP A 174 23.11 7.72 -13.07
N PHE A 175 22.09 8.52 -12.77
CA PHE A 175 22.22 9.63 -11.85
C PHE A 175 22.44 9.15 -10.39
N CYS A 176 21.72 8.13 -9.93
CA CYS A 176 21.94 7.52 -8.61
C CYS A 176 23.34 6.93 -8.49
N LEU A 177 23.83 6.23 -9.51
CA LEU A 177 25.19 5.67 -9.51
C LEU A 177 26.26 6.78 -9.43
N LYS A 178 26.06 7.91 -10.10
CA LYS A 178 26.95 9.08 -10.00
C LYS A 178 26.94 9.73 -8.61
N LEU A 179 25.85 9.60 -7.86
CA LEU A 179 25.75 10.01 -6.46
C LEU A 179 26.41 9.00 -5.49
N GLY A 180 26.73 7.79 -5.96
CA GLY A 180 27.30 6.72 -5.15
C GLY A 180 26.26 5.83 -4.46
N CYS A 181 25.01 5.83 -4.89
CA CYS A 181 23.94 4.94 -4.42
C CYS A 181 23.39 4.05 -5.55
N ARG A 182 22.84 2.91 -5.18
CA ARG A 182 22.22 1.98 -6.12
C ARG A 182 20.77 2.39 -6.42
N PRO A 183 20.32 2.40 -7.68
CA PRO A 183 18.93 2.60 -8.03
C PRO A 183 18.12 1.33 -7.77
N GLU A 184 16.88 1.49 -7.27
CA GLU A 184 15.89 0.42 -7.14
C GLU A 184 14.57 0.87 -7.76
N PHE A 185 13.84 -0.05 -8.45
CA PHE A 185 12.58 0.22 -9.12
C PHE A 185 11.57 -0.90 -8.86
N TRP A 186 10.27 -0.57 -8.91
CA TRP A 186 9.23 -1.56 -9.09
C TRP A 186 9.33 -2.20 -10.47
N ALA A 187 9.12 -3.51 -10.57
CA ALA A 187 9.42 -4.27 -11.78
C ALA A 187 8.26 -4.37 -12.78
N ASP A 188 7.04 -4.02 -12.40
CA ASP A 188 5.83 -4.25 -13.19
C ASP A 188 5.86 -3.60 -14.58
N GLU A 189 6.24 -2.32 -14.66
CA GLU A 189 6.34 -1.65 -15.96
C GLU A 189 7.54 -2.13 -16.79
N ILE A 190 8.66 -2.41 -16.16
CA ILE A 190 9.87 -2.85 -16.86
C ILE A 190 9.66 -4.25 -17.47
N LEU A 191 8.98 -5.15 -16.73
CA LEU A 191 8.60 -6.47 -17.24
C LEU A 191 7.61 -6.40 -18.42
N THR A 192 6.95 -5.25 -18.59
CA THR A 192 6.11 -4.97 -19.77
C THR A 192 6.94 -4.71 -21.03
N TYR A 193 8.17 -4.26 -20.89
CA TYR A 193 9.06 -3.86 -22.00
C TYR A 193 10.30 -4.77 -22.11
N PRO A 194 10.14 -6.05 -22.49
CA PRO A 194 11.23 -7.04 -22.47
C PRO A 194 12.46 -6.68 -23.29
N ARG A 195 12.28 -5.95 -24.39
CA ARG A 195 13.40 -5.52 -25.25
C ARG A 195 14.31 -4.52 -24.57
N GLN A 196 13.79 -3.79 -23.58
CA GLN A 196 14.48 -2.72 -22.88
C GLN A 196 15.12 -3.21 -21.57
N PHE A 197 14.70 -4.38 -21.08
CA PHE A 197 15.02 -4.85 -19.74
C PHE A 197 16.53 -4.96 -19.47
N GLY A 198 17.29 -5.46 -20.45
CA GLY A 198 18.73 -5.64 -20.33
C GLY A 198 19.58 -4.34 -20.44
N ARG A 199 18.97 -3.17 -20.52
CA ARG A 199 19.69 -1.90 -20.71
C ARG A 199 20.15 -1.23 -19.42
N PHE A 200 19.59 -1.62 -18.28
CA PHE A 200 19.93 -1.03 -17.00
C PHE A 200 21.35 -1.39 -16.55
N PRO A 201 22.03 -0.52 -15.78
CA PRO A 201 23.27 -0.88 -15.10
C PRO A 201 23.07 -2.11 -14.21
N GLN A 202 24.08 -2.98 -14.11
CA GLN A 202 23.99 -4.24 -13.35
C GLN A 202 23.78 -4.03 -11.83
N GLU A 203 24.15 -2.86 -11.35
CA GLU A 203 23.93 -2.45 -9.97
C GLU A 203 22.46 -2.17 -9.62
N THR A 204 21.59 -2.07 -10.63
CA THR A 204 20.17 -1.80 -10.46
C THR A 204 19.48 -2.96 -9.75
N ARG A 205 18.54 -2.62 -8.87
CA ARG A 205 17.70 -3.54 -8.13
C ARG A 205 16.27 -3.43 -8.64
N PHE A 206 15.52 -4.53 -8.66
CA PHE A 206 14.12 -4.54 -9.07
C PHE A 206 13.27 -5.31 -8.09
N VAL A 207 12.09 -4.74 -7.75
CA VAL A 207 11.12 -5.32 -6.82
C VAL A 207 9.98 -5.96 -7.60
N ASP A 208 9.91 -7.30 -7.59
CA ASP A 208 8.79 -8.07 -8.11
C ASP A 208 7.69 -8.16 -7.07
N TRP A 209 6.54 -7.52 -7.31
CA TRP A 209 5.44 -7.43 -6.37
C TRP A 209 4.14 -8.01 -6.92
N TYR A 210 3.40 -8.74 -6.09
CA TYR A 210 2.00 -9.12 -6.30
C TYR A 210 1.40 -9.61 -5.00
N TYR A 211 0.53 -8.82 -4.39
CA TYR A 211 0.10 -8.95 -2.98
C TYR A 211 -0.97 -10.03 -2.74
N ARG A 212 -1.29 -10.83 -3.76
CA ARG A 212 -2.24 -11.94 -3.65
C ARG A 212 -1.57 -13.31 -3.78
N ARG A 213 -0.26 -13.38 -3.81
CA ARG A 213 0.48 -14.64 -3.81
C ARG A 213 0.42 -15.26 -2.42
N THR A 214 -0.12 -16.47 -2.31
CA THR A 214 -0.13 -17.27 -1.07
C THR A 214 0.52 -18.62 -1.28
N GLN A 215 1.03 -18.86 -2.49
CA GLN A 215 1.73 -20.09 -2.89
C GLN A 215 2.88 -19.74 -3.83
N ALA A 216 3.97 -20.51 -3.76
CA ALA A 216 5.11 -20.32 -4.65
C ALA A 216 4.81 -20.80 -6.09
N THR A 217 4.04 -21.88 -6.21
CA THR A 217 3.58 -22.45 -7.48
C THR A 217 2.10 -22.82 -7.41
N GLY A 218 1.42 -22.83 -8.54
CA GLY A 218 0.00 -23.20 -8.58
C GLY A 218 -0.45 -23.66 -9.97
N ASP A 219 -1.63 -24.25 -10.02
CA ASP A 219 -2.27 -24.66 -11.28
C ASP A 219 -2.92 -23.48 -12.01
N THR A 220 -3.04 -22.36 -11.30
CA THR A 220 -3.59 -21.10 -11.82
C THR A 220 -2.65 -19.95 -11.50
N ILE A 221 -2.73 -18.86 -12.29
CA ILE A 221 -2.03 -17.61 -12.02
C ILE A 221 -3.00 -16.45 -12.21
N GLY A 222 -3.09 -15.57 -11.22
CA GLY A 222 -4.05 -14.46 -11.25
C GLY A 222 -3.61 -13.26 -12.10
N HIS A 223 -2.31 -13.10 -12.33
CA HIS A 223 -1.76 -11.96 -13.05
C HIS A 223 -0.39 -12.23 -13.62
N ILE A 224 -0.15 -11.78 -14.86
CA ILE A 224 1.17 -11.78 -15.50
C ILE A 224 1.47 -10.36 -15.95
N TRP A 225 2.56 -9.79 -15.46
CA TRP A 225 3.01 -8.46 -15.87
C TRP A 225 3.27 -8.42 -17.38
N GLY A 226 2.86 -7.34 -17.98
CA GLY A 226 3.15 -7.07 -19.38
C GLY A 226 2.19 -7.60 -20.42
N ALA A 227 1.14 -8.33 -20.07
CA ALA A 227 0.25 -8.81 -21.14
C ALA A 227 -1.18 -9.15 -20.77
N LEU A 228 -1.44 -9.85 -19.68
CA LEU A 228 -2.74 -10.47 -19.54
C LEU A 228 -3.16 -10.50 -18.08
N ARG A 229 -4.29 -9.88 -17.77
CA ARG A 229 -5.12 -10.35 -16.68
C ARG A 229 -5.76 -11.64 -17.17
N LEU A 230 -5.24 -12.77 -16.73
CA LEU A 230 -5.97 -14.02 -16.78
C LEU A 230 -6.99 -13.96 -15.64
N ALA A 231 -8.08 -13.23 -15.87
CA ALA A 231 -9.14 -13.10 -14.90
C ALA A 231 -9.85 -14.45 -14.75
N GLY A 232 -9.64 -15.13 -13.62
CA GLY A 232 -10.56 -16.14 -13.10
C GLY A 232 -10.59 -17.51 -13.76
N GLU A 233 -9.87 -17.75 -14.86
CA GLU A 233 -9.78 -19.05 -15.48
C GLU A 233 -8.53 -19.80 -15.01
N PRO A 234 -8.64 -21.11 -14.67
CA PRO A 234 -7.44 -21.92 -14.46
C PRO A 234 -6.64 -21.90 -15.76
N ALA A 235 -5.49 -21.27 -15.75
CA ALA A 235 -4.58 -21.30 -16.86
C ALA A 235 -3.86 -22.66 -16.85
N GLY A 236 -4.46 -23.69 -17.43
CA GLY A 236 -3.81 -24.96 -17.73
C GLY A 236 -2.79 -24.82 -18.88
N GLU A 237 -2.22 -25.94 -19.33
CA GLU A 237 -1.25 -26.00 -20.46
C GLU A 237 -1.70 -25.21 -21.70
N SER A 238 -3.01 -25.08 -21.93
CA SER A 238 -3.58 -24.30 -23.03
C SER A 238 -3.34 -22.79 -22.89
N ALA A 239 -3.30 -22.24 -21.68
CA ALA A 239 -3.03 -20.81 -21.46
C ALA A 239 -1.56 -20.48 -21.70
N TRP A 240 -0.61 -21.39 -21.35
CA TRP A 240 0.79 -21.25 -21.68
C TRP A 240 1.02 -21.23 -23.21
N ALA A 241 0.38 -22.14 -23.93
CA ALA A 241 0.47 -22.22 -25.39
C ALA A 241 -0.04 -20.95 -26.08
N ASN A 242 -1.02 -20.27 -25.50
CA ASN A 242 -1.63 -19.05 -26.04
C ASN A 242 -0.92 -17.77 -25.60
N LEU A 243 0.10 -17.81 -24.74
CA LEU A 243 0.89 -16.65 -24.39
C LEU A 243 1.68 -16.14 -25.61
N PRO A 244 1.73 -14.81 -25.81
CA PRO A 244 2.58 -14.22 -26.85
C PRO A 244 4.03 -14.72 -26.74
N GLU A 245 4.64 -15.09 -27.87
CA GLU A 245 6.03 -15.61 -27.91
C GLU A 245 7.01 -14.71 -27.16
N ARG A 246 6.86 -13.38 -27.28
CA ARG A 246 7.67 -12.41 -26.55
C ARG A 246 7.67 -12.60 -25.03
N LEU A 247 6.53 -13.04 -24.45
CA LEU A 247 6.43 -13.31 -23.01
C LEU A 247 7.03 -14.65 -22.64
N ARG A 248 6.88 -15.65 -23.50
CA ARG A 248 7.53 -16.95 -23.29
C ARG A 248 9.06 -16.82 -23.31
N VAL A 249 9.59 -15.94 -24.15
CA VAL A 249 11.03 -15.64 -24.21
C VAL A 249 11.48 -14.87 -22.97
N LEU A 250 10.71 -13.85 -22.53
CA LEU A 250 11.05 -13.04 -21.35
C LEU A 250 10.90 -13.84 -20.05
N LEU A 251 9.87 -14.66 -19.97
CA LEU A 251 9.46 -15.36 -18.75
C LEU A 251 9.52 -16.89 -18.91
N PRO A 252 10.69 -17.46 -19.29
CA PRO A 252 10.80 -18.90 -19.51
C PRO A 252 10.57 -19.70 -18.23
N ASP A 253 10.71 -19.07 -17.03
CA ASP A 253 10.41 -19.68 -15.73
C ASP A 253 8.95 -19.48 -15.29
N LEU A 254 8.07 -18.97 -16.14
CA LEU A 254 6.67 -18.80 -15.80
C LEU A 254 5.96 -20.14 -15.50
N VAL A 255 6.41 -21.21 -16.17
CA VAL A 255 5.95 -22.58 -15.91
C VAL A 255 7.14 -23.46 -15.55
N ARG A 256 7.06 -24.15 -14.40
CA ARG A 256 8.03 -25.15 -13.94
C ARG A 256 7.27 -26.41 -13.55
N ASP A 257 7.72 -27.55 -14.04
CA ASP A 257 7.13 -28.86 -13.72
C ASP A 257 5.60 -28.92 -13.95
N GLY A 258 5.12 -28.25 -15.02
CA GLY A 258 3.69 -28.21 -15.37
C GLY A 258 2.85 -27.27 -14.49
N ARG A 259 3.45 -26.48 -13.59
CA ARG A 259 2.76 -25.54 -12.71
C ARG A 259 3.27 -24.11 -12.93
N PHE A 260 2.39 -23.14 -12.70
CA PHE A 260 2.79 -21.72 -12.73
C PHE A 260 3.69 -21.38 -11.55
N ASN A 261 4.83 -20.76 -11.86
CA ASN A 261 5.68 -20.12 -10.87
C ASN A 261 5.14 -18.72 -10.58
N HIS A 262 4.62 -18.50 -9.37
CA HIS A 262 4.05 -17.20 -9.01
C HIS A 262 5.12 -16.10 -8.83
N PHE A 263 6.39 -16.47 -8.71
CA PHE A 263 7.53 -15.54 -8.57
C PHE A 263 8.38 -15.48 -9.86
N TYR A 264 7.75 -15.69 -11.01
CA TYR A 264 8.39 -15.63 -12.33
C TYR A 264 9.08 -14.28 -12.60
N GLY A 265 8.55 -13.15 -12.05
CA GLY A 265 9.14 -11.83 -12.19
C GLY A 265 10.50 -11.74 -11.51
N ALA A 266 10.60 -12.18 -10.25
CA ALA A 266 11.89 -12.26 -9.54
C ALA A 266 12.88 -13.19 -10.26
N ALA A 267 12.42 -14.33 -10.78
CA ALA A 267 13.26 -15.25 -11.57
C ALA A 267 13.77 -14.57 -12.86
N ALA A 268 12.91 -13.83 -13.56
CA ALA A 268 13.30 -13.08 -14.76
C ALA A 268 14.35 -12.00 -14.43
N ILE A 269 14.16 -11.23 -13.36
CA ILE A 269 15.11 -10.21 -12.87
C ILE A 269 16.49 -10.84 -12.64
N ALA A 270 16.53 -11.94 -11.88
CA ALA A 270 17.77 -12.63 -11.57
C ALA A 270 18.46 -13.20 -12.83
N ARG A 271 17.68 -13.70 -13.81
CA ARG A 271 18.20 -14.20 -15.07
C ARG A 271 18.93 -13.13 -15.89
N TYR A 272 18.48 -11.87 -15.84
CA TYR A 272 19.17 -10.74 -16.46
C TYR A 272 20.39 -10.25 -15.67
N GLY A 273 20.71 -10.89 -14.53
CA GLY A 273 21.85 -10.58 -13.68
C GLY A 273 21.61 -9.44 -12.68
N TYR A 274 20.36 -8.98 -12.54
CA TYR A 274 20.02 -7.95 -11.58
C TYR A 274 19.71 -8.54 -10.19
N GLN A 275 19.84 -7.72 -9.16
CA GLN A 275 19.39 -8.10 -7.84
C GLN A 275 17.87 -8.06 -7.76
N ALA A 276 17.26 -9.22 -7.55
CA ALA A 276 15.83 -9.34 -7.33
C ALA A 276 15.47 -9.06 -5.87
N VAL A 277 14.36 -8.35 -5.68
CA VAL A 277 13.69 -8.13 -4.41
C VAL A 277 12.27 -8.66 -4.56
N VAL A 278 11.80 -9.46 -3.60
CA VAL A 278 10.42 -9.96 -3.59
C VAL A 278 9.55 -9.03 -2.76
N GLY A 279 8.50 -8.46 -3.34
CA GLY A 279 7.55 -7.57 -2.68
C GLY A 279 6.31 -8.32 -2.17
N SER A 280 6.02 -8.26 -0.87
CA SER A 280 4.77 -8.69 -0.25
C SER A 280 4.07 -7.52 0.43
N ALA A 281 2.84 -7.71 0.95
CA ALA A 281 2.13 -6.64 1.63
C ALA A 281 1.44 -7.10 2.92
N LEU A 282 1.58 -6.28 3.96
CA LEU A 282 0.83 -6.38 5.22
C LEU A 282 -0.54 -5.70 5.12
N ARG A 283 -0.63 -4.65 4.30
CA ARG A 283 -1.86 -3.98 3.92
C ARG A 283 -1.73 -3.42 2.51
N SER A 284 -2.82 -3.45 1.78
CA SER A 284 -2.83 -3.04 0.38
C SER A 284 -4.19 -2.47 -0.06
N SER A 285 -4.26 -1.96 -1.27
CA SER A 285 -5.44 -1.27 -1.83
C SER A 285 -6.74 -2.09 -1.86
N GLY A 286 -6.70 -3.37 -1.50
CA GLY A 286 -7.88 -4.23 -1.36
C GLY A 286 -8.44 -4.29 0.05
N ASP A 287 -7.77 -3.69 1.03
CA ASP A 287 -8.17 -3.74 2.43
C ASP A 287 -9.20 -2.66 2.77
N HIS A 288 -9.96 -2.90 3.84
CA HIS A 288 -10.80 -1.89 4.44
C HIS A 288 -9.93 -0.83 5.15
N TYR A 289 -10.41 0.42 5.18
CA TYR A 289 -9.67 1.52 5.81
C TYR A 289 -9.58 1.43 7.35
N ALA A 290 -10.27 0.48 7.97
CA ALA A 290 -10.21 0.24 9.40
C ALA A 290 -9.25 -0.90 9.79
N LEU A 291 -9.16 -1.96 8.97
CA LEU A 291 -8.42 -3.19 9.27
C LEU A 291 -7.80 -3.80 8.01
N PRO A 292 -6.62 -4.46 8.12
CA PRO A 292 -6.02 -5.21 7.03
C PRO A 292 -6.64 -6.62 6.91
N ARG A 293 -6.54 -7.23 5.73
CA ARG A 293 -6.87 -8.65 5.51
C ARG A 293 -5.72 -9.54 6.00
N VAL A 294 -5.81 -9.96 7.24
CA VAL A 294 -4.70 -10.58 7.97
C VAL A 294 -4.28 -11.92 7.37
N SER A 295 -5.24 -12.81 7.06
CA SER A 295 -4.90 -14.16 6.53
C SER A 295 -4.24 -14.08 5.16
N LEU A 296 -4.75 -13.20 4.30
CA LEU A 296 -4.14 -12.95 2.99
C LEU A 296 -2.74 -12.38 3.13
N SER A 297 -2.58 -11.37 4.00
CA SER A 297 -1.30 -10.70 4.24
C SER A 297 -0.27 -11.65 4.84
N ALA A 298 -0.64 -12.41 5.88
CA ALA A 298 0.23 -13.41 6.50
C ALA A 298 0.69 -14.47 5.50
N GLY A 299 -0.23 -15.03 4.71
CA GLY A 299 0.11 -15.99 3.66
C GLY A 299 1.02 -15.41 2.57
N ASN A 300 0.77 -14.15 2.17
CA ASN A 300 1.60 -13.46 1.18
C ASN A 300 3.01 -13.17 1.70
N VAL A 301 3.15 -12.72 2.94
CA VAL A 301 4.45 -12.46 3.59
C VAL A 301 5.22 -13.78 3.76
N ALA A 302 4.59 -14.82 4.29
CA ALA A 302 5.25 -16.10 4.58
C ALA A 302 5.80 -16.76 3.32
N VAL A 303 5.01 -16.86 2.24
CA VAL A 303 5.49 -17.46 0.99
C VAL A 303 6.58 -16.61 0.33
N SER A 304 6.44 -15.28 0.37
CA SER A 304 7.44 -14.37 -0.19
C SER A 304 8.77 -14.44 0.57
N ASP A 305 8.74 -14.53 1.89
CA ASP A 305 9.93 -14.70 2.73
C ASP A 305 10.65 -16.03 2.43
N THR A 306 9.87 -17.11 2.29
CA THR A 306 10.42 -18.44 1.95
C THR A 306 11.12 -18.40 0.59
N VAL A 307 10.46 -17.89 -0.45
CA VAL A 307 11.02 -17.81 -1.80
C VAL A 307 12.25 -16.90 -1.84
N ALA A 308 12.19 -15.73 -1.17
CA ALA A 308 13.32 -14.81 -1.13
C ALA A 308 14.55 -15.47 -0.46
N ARG A 309 14.36 -16.13 0.68
CA ARG A 309 15.44 -16.82 1.40
C ARG A 309 16.04 -17.97 0.60
N GLU A 310 15.20 -18.82 -0.01
CA GLU A 310 15.66 -19.98 -0.79
C GLU A 310 16.41 -19.56 -2.07
N ALA A 311 15.98 -18.48 -2.72
CA ALA A 311 16.60 -17.97 -3.94
C ALA A 311 17.75 -16.96 -3.69
N GLY A 312 17.99 -16.56 -2.45
CA GLY A 312 18.99 -15.53 -2.12
C GLY A 312 18.59 -14.12 -2.52
N TYR A 313 17.26 -13.84 -2.62
CA TYR A 313 16.72 -12.51 -2.91
C TYR A 313 16.53 -11.72 -1.62
N ASP A 314 16.40 -10.39 -1.74
CA ASP A 314 15.89 -9.56 -0.66
C ASP A 314 14.36 -9.64 -0.61
N HIS A 315 13.78 -9.37 0.57
CA HIS A 315 12.34 -9.38 0.77
C HIS A 315 11.88 -8.00 1.27
N LEU A 316 10.98 -7.35 0.55
CA LEU A 316 10.35 -6.07 0.91
C LEU A 316 8.91 -6.31 1.33
N VAL A 317 8.65 -6.16 2.62
CA VAL A 317 7.31 -6.27 3.21
C VAL A 317 6.66 -4.89 3.16
N THR A 318 5.73 -4.67 2.24
CA THR A 318 5.09 -3.36 2.06
C THR A 318 3.95 -3.13 3.03
N SER A 319 3.77 -1.88 3.43
CA SER A 319 2.68 -1.42 4.28
C SER A 319 2.12 -0.11 3.73
N TRP A 320 1.25 -0.24 2.71
CA TRP A 320 0.67 0.91 2.01
C TRP A 320 -0.24 1.71 2.92
N ALA A 321 -0.15 3.05 2.85
CA ALA A 321 -0.90 3.95 3.72
C ALA A 321 -2.12 4.59 3.05
N VAL A 322 -2.40 4.26 1.79
CA VAL A 322 -3.44 4.93 1.01
C VAL A 322 -4.81 4.78 1.68
N ARG A 323 -5.07 5.62 2.68
CA ARG A 323 -6.29 5.71 3.50
C ARG A 323 -6.70 4.37 4.14
N LEU A 324 -5.71 3.60 4.53
CA LEU A 324 -5.88 2.29 5.16
C LEU A 324 -5.83 2.38 6.69
N SER A 325 -5.85 1.22 7.33
CA SER A 325 -5.73 1.07 8.77
C SER A 325 -4.39 1.58 9.30
N HIS A 326 -4.31 1.79 10.62
CA HIS A 326 -3.05 2.15 11.28
C HIS A 326 -2.00 1.03 11.13
N PRO A 327 -0.68 1.32 10.97
CA PRO A 327 0.36 0.30 10.88
C PRO A 327 0.35 -0.69 12.05
N GLU A 328 -0.07 -0.26 13.23
CA GLU A 328 -0.16 -1.13 14.42
C GLU A 328 -1.09 -2.33 14.20
N THR A 329 -2.06 -2.24 13.31
CA THR A 329 -2.93 -3.38 12.99
C THR A 329 -2.24 -4.46 12.17
N THR A 330 -1.05 -4.18 11.63
CA THR A 330 -0.34 -5.10 10.72
C THR A 330 0.57 -6.10 11.43
N TRP A 331 0.95 -5.86 12.69
CA TRP A 331 1.87 -6.73 13.43
C TRP A 331 1.37 -8.18 13.53
N ILE A 332 0.07 -8.38 13.65
CA ILE A 332 -0.58 -9.70 13.73
C ILE A 332 -0.35 -10.56 12.47
N ALA A 333 -0.19 -9.93 11.30
CA ALA A 333 0.05 -10.65 10.04
C ALA A 333 1.52 -11.08 9.87
N LEU A 334 2.43 -10.63 10.72
CA LEU A 334 3.81 -11.08 10.73
C LEU A 334 3.88 -12.45 11.44
N SER A 335 4.58 -13.43 10.81
CA SER A 335 4.78 -14.74 11.41
C SER A 335 5.56 -14.66 12.74
N ASP A 336 5.45 -15.68 13.59
CA ASP A 336 6.22 -15.82 14.83
C ASP A 336 7.72 -15.59 14.65
N GLU A 337 8.27 -16.06 13.53
CA GLU A 337 9.68 -15.85 13.16
C GLU A 337 10.01 -14.38 12.89
N ALA A 338 9.03 -13.60 12.43
CA ALA A 338 9.20 -12.18 12.13
C ALA A 338 9.02 -11.28 13.35
N LEU A 339 8.25 -11.73 14.35
CA LEU A 339 7.98 -10.97 15.57
C LEU A 339 9.08 -11.12 16.65
N GLY A 340 10.10 -11.97 16.40
CA GLY A 340 11.14 -12.25 17.36
C GLY A 340 10.65 -13.15 18.50
N PRO A 341 11.40 -13.25 19.63
CA PRO A 341 11.02 -14.11 20.75
C PRO A 341 9.79 -13.53 21.47
N LEU A 342 8.64 -13.87 20.97
CA LEU A 342 7.37 -13.62 21.68
C LEU A 342 7.35 -14.45 22.96
N SER A 343 6.80 -13.89 24.05
CA SER A 343 6.51 -14.67 25.23
C SER A 343 5.54 -15.80 24.90
N ALA A 344 5.53 -16.87 25.69
CA ALA A 344 4.57 -17.98 25.50
C ALA A 344 3.11 -17.46 25.54
N GLU A 345 2.86 -16.41 26.30
CA GLU A 345 1.58 -15.72 26.42
C GLU A 345 1.22 -14.95 25.15
N GLN A 346 2.19 -14.24 24.54
CA GLN A 346 2.02 -13.55 23.27
C GLN A 346 1.79 -14.53 22.12
N ARG A 347 2.47 -15.67 22.13
CA ARG A 347 2.22 -16.76 21.16
C ARG A 347 0.83 -17.35 21.32
N GLY A 348 0.43 -17.71 22.55
CA GLY A 348 -0.90 -18.24 22.84
C GLY A 348 -2.01 -17.25 22.43
N TRP A 349 -1.75 -15.94 22.58
CA TRP A 349 -2.67 -14.92 22.11
C TRP A 349 -2.70 -14.84 20.58
N LEU A 350 -1.55 -14.80 19.90
CA LEU A 350 -1.47 -14.83 18.43
C LEU A 350 -2.10 -16.12 17.85
N ASP A 351 -1.93 -17.26 18.49
CA ASP A 351 -2.57 -18.51 18.11
C ASP A 351 -4.09 -18.44 18.31
N THR A 352 -4.55 -17.88 19.42
CA THR A 352 -5.98 -17.73 19.72
C THR A 352 -6.63 -16.71 18.78
N VAL A 353 -6.01 -15.57 18.57
CA VAL A 353 -6.44 -14.55 17.61
C VAL A 353 -6.20 -15.05 16.18
N GLY A 354 -5.12 -15.78 15.90
CA GLY A 354 -4.78 -16.37 14.61
C GLY A 354 -5.76 -17.44 14.16
N HIS A 355 -6.21 -18.33 15.02
CA HIS A 355 -7.25 -19.31 14.70
C HIS A 355 -8.64 -18.68 14.55
N GLY A 356 -8.92 -17.56 15.21
CA GLY A 356 -10.11 -16.73 14.99
C GLY A 356 -10.01 -15.81 13.77
N LEU A 357 -8.79 -15.47 13.32
CA LEU A 357 -8.52 -14.50 12.25
C LEU A 357 -8.90 -15.00 10.86
N GLY A 358 -8.94 -16.31 10.61
CA GLY A 358 -9.45 -16.86 9.34
C GLY A 358 -10.89 -16.42 9.02
N GLY A 359 -11.71 -16.16 10.07
CA GLY A 359 -13.02 -15.52 9.92
C GLY A 359 -12.99 -13.99 9.90
N MET A 360 -11.86 -13.37 10.20
CA MET A 360 -11.74 -11.91 10.36
C MET A 360 -11.35 -11.15 9.09
N ASP A 361 -10.85 -11.81 8.07
CA ASP A 361 -10.67 -11.18 6.76
C ASP A 361 -11.99 -10.57 6.26
N ILE A 362 -13.13 -11.09 6.71
CA ILE A 362 -14.45 -10.51 6.43
C ILE A 362 -14.62 -9.09 7.00
N LEU A 363 -13.96 -8.77 8.12
CA LEU A 363 -13.96 -7.42 8.69
C LEU A 363 -13.20 -6.42 7.81
N ALA A 364 -12.21 -6.91 7.09
CA ALA A 364 -11.34 -6.12 6.22
C ALA A 364 -11.68 -6.25 4.74
N GLU A 365 -12.55 -7.20 4.36
CA GLU A 365 -12.97 -7.36 2.97
C GLU A 365 -13.85 -6.18 2.54
N GLN A 366 -13.51 -5.55 1.42
CA GLN A 366 -14.34 -4.47 0.89
C GLN A 366 -15.48 -5.08 0.09
N PRO A 367 -16.75 -4.92 0.53
CA PRO A 367 -17.86 -5.25 -0.32
C PRO A 367 -17.84 -4.29 -1.50
N MET A 368 -17.33 -4.73 -2.63
CA MET A 368 -17.32 -3.97 -3.87
C MET A 368 -16.80 -2.53 -3.66
N ARG A 369 -15.87 -2.00 -4.16
CA ARG A 369 -15.25 -0.65 -4.21
C ARG A 369 -16.02 0.56 -3.60
N PHE A 370 -17.11 0.34 -2.86
CA PHE A 370 -18.04 1.38 -2.37
C PHE A 370 -17.60 2.05 -1.08
N GLU A 371 -16.89 1.34 -0.23
CA GLU A 371 -16.42 1.88 1.06
C GLU A 371 -15.07 2.60 0.94
N ARG A 372 -14.61 2.86 -0.28
CA ARG A 372 -13.37 3.62 -0.47
C ARG A 372 -13.61 5.10 -0.15
N PRO A 373 -12.94 5.66 0.86
CA PRO A 373 -13.05 7.08 1.19
C PRO A 373 -12.63 8.02 0.03
N PHE A 374 -12.04 7.48 -1.02
CA PHE A 374 -11.55 8.23 -2.18
C PHE A 374 -12.64 8.65 -3.19
N HIS A 375 -13.80 7.98 -3.17
CA HIS A 375 -14.76 8.06 -4.26
C HIS A 375 -16.10 8.62 -3.81
N GLY A 376 -16.11 9.85 -3.30
CA GLY A 376 -17.36 10.59 -3.13
C GLY A 376 -18.13 10.39 -1.82
N GLY A 377 -17.65 9.52 -0.91
CA GLY A 377 -18.29 9.32 0.39
C GLY A 377 -19.49 8.35 0.37
N LEU A 378 -20.12 8.19 1.52
CA LEU A 378 -21.19 7.22 1.77
C LEU A 378 -22.43 7.44 0.89
N ASP A 379 -22.74 8.68 0.55
CA ASP A 379 -23.92 9.02 -0.27
C ASP A 379 -23.82 8.42 -1.68
N GLN A 380 -22.67 8.59 -2.32
CA GLN A 380 -22.41 7.97 -3.63
C GLN A 380 -22.33 6.44 -3.52
N ALA A 381 -21.71 5.92 -2.46
CA ALA A 381 -21.66 4.48 -2.21
C ALA A 381 -23.04 3.87 -2.08
N LEU A 382 -23.95 4.52 -1.34
CA LEU A 382 -25.34 4.09 -1.19
C LEU A 382 -26.10 4.08 -2.51
N HIS A 383 -25.95 5.13 -3.32
CA HIS A 383 -26.60 5.21 -4.62
C HIS A 383 -26.15 4.07 -5.54
N VAL A 384 -24.85 3.83 -5.62
CA VAL A 384 -24.27 2.76 -6.44
C VAL A 384 -24.71 1.38 -5.92
N LEU A 385 -24.64 1.16 -4.61
CA LEU A 385 -25.02 -0.12 -3.99
C LEU A 385 -26.52 -0.41 -4.16
N ALA A 386 -27.37 0.58 -3.99
CA ALA A 386 -28.82 0.42 -4.17
C ALA A 386 -29.20 -0.04 -5.58
N ASN A 387 -28.40 0.31 -6.59
CA ASN A 387 -28.65 0.01 -8.00
C ASN A 387 -27.70 -1.09 -8.55
N SER A 388 -26.86 -1.70 -7.71
CA SER A 388 -25.92 -2.75 -8.14
C SER A 388 -26.63 -4.10 -8.32
N PRO A 389 -26.28 -4.89 -9.35
CA PRO A 389 -26.73 -6.27 -9.47
C PRO A 389 -26.20 -7.17 -8.33
N ASP A 390 -25.06 -6.80 -7.73
CA ASP A 390 -24.42 -7.56 -6.64
C ASP A 390 -24.86 -7.09 -5.23
N ARG A 391 -25.92 -6.28 -5.15
CA ARG A 391 -26.40 -5.68 -3.92
C ARG A 391 -26.65 -6.69 -2.80
N ASP A 392 -27.32 -7.81 -3.13
CA ASP A 392 -27.67 -8.81 -2.11
C ASP A 392 -26.43 -9.53 -1.56
N ALA A 393 -25.39 -9.72 -2.40
CA ALA A 393 -24.11 -10.22 -1.95
C ALA A 393 -23.42 -9.23 -1.01
N ALA A 394 -23.43 -7.93 -1.35
CA ALA A 394 -22.86 -6.89 -0.51
C ALA A 394 -23.61 -6.75 0.84
N VAL A 395 -24.93 -6.86 0.83
CA VAL A 395 -25.74 -6.86 2.06
C VAL A 395 -25.39 -8.04 2.96
N ARG A 396 -25.27 -9.26 2.39
CA ARG A 396 -24.83 -10.43 3.18
C ARG A 396 -23.46 -10.22 3.79
N LEU A 397 -22.49 -9.73 3.01
CA LEU A 397 -21.14 -9.45 3.50
C LEU A 397 -21.13 -8.43 4.67
N LEU A 398 -21.94 -7.38 4.58
CA LEU A 398 -22.07 -6.39 5.66
C LEU A 398 -22.68 -7.00 6.94
N GLN A 399 -23.68 -7.89 6.79
CA GLN A 399 -24.27 -8.63 7.91
C GLN A 399 -23.28 -9.59 8.56
N GLU A 400 -22.54 -10.34 7.77
CA GLU A 400 -21.47 -11.23 8.24
C GLU A 400 -20.36 -10.45 8.96
N ARG A 401 -19.99 -9.26 8.45
CA ARG A 401 -19.04 -8.36 9.11
C ARG A 401 -19.55 -7.90 10.49
N GLU A 402 -20.80 -7.50 10.57
CA GLU A 402 -21.42 -7.12 11.86
C GLU A 402 -21.38 -8.28 12.86
N GLN A 403 -21.72 -9.48 12.42
CA GLN A 403 -21.69 -10.68 13.25
C GLN A 403 -20.26 -11.03 13.70
N ALA A 404 -19.30 -11.04 12.78
CA ALA A 404 -17.89 -11.32 13.09
C ALA A 404 -17.32 -10.31 14.09
N GLY A 405 -17.61 -9.02 13.90
CA GLY A 405 -17.22 -7.98 14.85
C GLY A 405 -17.85 -8.17 16.24
N GLY A 406 -19.12 -8.56 16.28
CA GLY A 406 -19.82 -8.88 17.54
C GLY A 406 -19.17 -10.02 18.32
N LEU A 407 -18.55 -10.98 17.64
CA LEU A 407 -17.80 -12.08 18.29
C LEU A 407 -16.39 -11.64 18.73
N LEU A 408 -15.73 -10.77 17.96
CA LEU A 408 -14.36 -10.34 18.24
C LEU A 408 -14.26 -9.27 19.32
N LEU A 409 -15.18 -8.31 19.35
CA LEU A 409 -15.10 -7.18 20.29
C LEU A 409 -15.00 -7.59 21.76
N PRO A 410 -15.79 -8.58 22.27
CA PRO A 410 -15.63 -9.07 23.63
C PRO A 410 -14.22 -9.64 23.89
N VAL A 411 -13.67 -10.40 22.94
CA VAL A 411 -12.33 -11.01 23.06
C VAL A 411 -11.25 -9.94 23.16
N LEU A 412 -11.31 -8.91 22.31
CA LEU A 412 -10.34 -7.81 22.34
C LEU A 412 -10.41 -7.02 23.66
N ASN A 413 -11.62 -6.75 24.17
CA ASN A 413 -11.80 -6.06 25.45
C ASN A 413 -11.26 -6.90 26.61
N GLU A 414 -11.59 -8.18 26.67
CA GLU A 414 -11.10 -9.09 27.72
C GLU A 414 -9.56 -9.17 27.73
N ASN A 415 -8.93 -9.24 26.55
CA ASN A 415 -7.47 -9.27 26.45
C ASN A 415 -6.83 -7.94 26.90
N LEU A 416 -7.44 -6.80 26.57
CA LEU A 416 -6.99 -5.50 27.06
C LEU A 416 -7.12 -5.39 28.60
N GLU A 417 -8.22 -5.85 29.17
CA GLU A 417 -8.46 -5.86 30.63
C GLU A 417 -7.46 -6.75 31.38
N LYS A 418 -7.11 -7.89 30.79
CA LYS A 418 -6.13 -8.83 31.36
C LYS A 418 -4.67 -8.38 31.13
N GLY A 419 -4.43 -7.34 30.35
CA GLY A 419 -3.08 -6.91 29.96
C GLY A 419 -2.35 -7.94 29.08
N ALA A 420 -3.09 -8.78 28.36
CA ALA A 420 -2.54 -9.79 27.48
C ALA A 420 -2.11 -9.16 26.14
N GLY A 421 -0.90 -9.48 25.68
CA GLY A 421 -0.37 -9.02 24.39
C GLY A 421 0.09 -7.55 24.36
N ASP A 422 0.41 -7.06 23.17
CA ASP A 422 0.76 -5.65 22.95
C ASP A 422 -0.51 -4.78 23.04
N SER A 423 -0.64 -4.06 24.16
CA SER A 423 -1.78 -3.19 24.41
C SER A 423 -1.98 -2.12 23.33
N HIS A 424 -0.91 -1.67 22.69
CA HIS A 424 -0.98 -0.67 21.62
C HIS A 424 -1.59 -1.25 20.35
N CYS A 425 -1.11 -2.40 19.91
CA CYS A 425 -1.69 -3.16 18.80
C CYS A 425 -3.18 -3.49 19.06
N LEU A 426 -3.50 -4.02 20.26
CA LEU A 426 -4.87 -4.38 20.64
C LEU A 426 -5.84 -3.19 20.63
N ARG A 427 -5.43 -2.02 21.11
CA ARG A 427 -6.25 -0.81 21.06
C ARG A 427 -6.59 -0.38 19.65
N HIS A 428 -5.63 -0.48 18.71
CA HIS A 428 -5.87 -0.20 17.30
C HIS A 428 -6.78 -1.24 16.64
N TRP A 429 -6.64 -2.51 17.02
CA TRP A 429 -7.55 -3.58 16.58
C TRP A 429 -8.97 -3.38 17.09
N LEU A 430 -9.14 -3.06 18.36
CA LEU A 430 -10.44 -2.77 18.94
C LEU A 430 -11.13 -1.62 18.21
N LEU A 431 -10.44 -0.50 18.06
CA LEU A 431 -10.95 0.68 17.37
C LEU A 431 -11.28 0.39 15.90
N GLY A 432 -10.41 -0.36 15.20
CA GLY A 432 -10.63 -0.75 13.79
C GLY A 432 -11.85 -1.67 13.65
N THR A 433 -12.02 -2.64 14.56
CA THR A 433 -13.19 -3.54 14.57
C THR A 433 -14.48 -2.75 14.80
N GLU A 434 -14.50 -1.86 15.79
CA GLU A 434 -15.67 -1.01 16.06
C GLU A 434 -16.01 -0.13 14.84
N LEU A 435 -15.00 0.44 14.18
CA LEU A 435 -15.21 1.25 12.98
C LEU A 435 -15.76 0.41 11.81
N ALA A 436 -15.23 -0.78 11.58
CA ALA A 436 -15.72 -1.69 10.53
C ALA A 436 -17.18 -2.10 10.78
N VAL A 437 -17.52 -2.44 12.03
CA VAL A 437 -18.90 -2.79 12.43
C VAL A 437 -19.83 -1.59 12.30
N LEU A 438 -19.42 -0.41 12.77
CA LEU A 438 -20.22 0.82 12.66
C LEU A 438 -20.52 1.15 11.20
N ARG A 439 -19.55 1.02 10.30
CA ARG A 439 -19.76 1.25 8.86
C ARG A 439 -20.71 0.24 8.23
N ALA A 440 -20.62 -1.03 8.60
CA ALA A 440 -21.56 -2.05 8.15
C ALA A 440 -23.00 -1.72 8.59
N ARG A 441 -23.21 -1.44 9.86
CA ARG A 441 -24.52 -1.04 10.43
C ARG A 441 -25.08 0.20 9.76
N GLN A 442 -24.26 1.24 9.63
CA GLN A 442 -24.66 2.50 9.01
C GLN A 442 -25.08 2.29 7.55
N THR A 443 -24.32 1.53 6.77
CA THR A 443 -24.63 1.24 5.37
C THR A 443 -25.94 0.44 5.26
N LEU A 444 -26.14 -0.59 6.08
CA LEU A 444 -27.39 -1.40 6.11
C LEU A 444 -28.60 -0.55 6.49
N ALA A 445 -28.50 0.27 7.55
CA ALA A 445 -29.57 1.15 7.99
C ALA A 445 -29.97 2.16 6.92
N LEU A 446 -28.98 2.83 6.29
CA LEU A 446 -29.26 3.81 5.24
C LEU A 446 -29.82 3.17 3.96
N LEU A 447 -29.39 1.95 3.60
CA LEU A 447 -30.02 1.18 2.52
C LEU A 447 -31.48 0.81 2.82
N GLY A 448 -31.80 0.50 4.08
CA GLY A 448 -33.17 0.30 4.54
C GLY A 448 -34.00 1.57 4.37
N MET A 449 -33.48 2.69 4.87
CA MET A 449 -34.17 4.00 4.81
C MET A 449 -34.38 4.50 3.36
N TYR A 450 -33.49 4.18 2.45
CA TYR A 450 -33.65 4.51 1.03
C TYR A 450 -34.94 3.93 0.42
N ARG A 451 -35.43 2.82 0.98
CA ARG A 451 -36.66 2.12 0.52
C ARG A 451 -37.88 2.43 1.35
N SER A 452 -37.74 2.53 2.66
CA SER A 452 -38.87 2.60 3.62
C SER A 452 -39.11 4.01 4.19
N GLY A 453 -38.25 4.98 3.84
CA GLY A 453 -38.28 6.31 4.43
C GLY A 453 -37.35 6.46 5.63
N ILE A 454 -37.17 7.69 6.11
CA ILE A 454 -36.21 8.06 7.16
C ILE A 454 -36.67 7.55 8.52
N ASP A 455 -35.81 6.79 9.18
CA ASP A 455 -35.91 6.40 10.61
C ASP A 455 -35.05 7.36 11.45
N ARG A 456 -35.66 8.43 11.97
CA ARG A 456 -34.97 9.45 12.77
C ARG A 456 -34.27 8.89 13.99
N PRO A 457 -34.91 8.05 14.86
CA PRO A 457 -34.23 7.44 15.99
C PRO A 457 -33.01 6.60 15.63
N ALA A 458 -33.03 5.92 14.49
CA ALA A 458 -31.85 5.17 14.02
C ALA A 458 -30.73 6.11 13.54
N LEU A 459 -31.07 7.21 12.86
CA LEU A 459 -30.07 8.22 12.45
C LEU A 459 -29.41 8.90 13.65
N GLU A 460 -30.19 9.27 14.67
CA GLU A 460 -29.69 9.87 15.91
C GLU A 460 -28.69 8.93 16.61
N ARG A 461 -29.04 7.65 16.76
CA ARG A 461 -28.11 6.66 17.32
C ARG A 461 -26.84 6.49 16.51
N LEU A 462 -26.93 6.47 15.17
CA LEU A 462 -25.76 6.38 14.30
C LEU A 462 -24.86 7.62 14.41
N LEU A 463 -25.46 8.80 14.52
CA LEU A 463 -24.74 10.05 14.70
C LEU A 463 -23.97 10.04 16.04
N GLU A 464 -24.62 9.69 17.14
CA GLU A 464 -24.01 9.56 18.46
C GLU A 464 -22.83 8.56 18.45
N GLN A 465 -23.02 7.39 17.83
CA GLN A 465 -21.97 6.36 17.71
C GLN A 465 -20.77 6.85 16.91
N ASN A 466 -21.01 7.55 15.78
CA ASN A 466 -19.92 8.15 14.98
C ASN A 466 -19.14 9.20 15.77
N GLN A 467 -19.82 10.08 16.50
CA GLN A 467 -19.20 11.12 17.31
C GLN A 467 -18.38 10.53 18.46
N ALA A 468 -18.91 9.53 19.16
CA ALA A 468 -18.22 8.85 20.24
C ALA A 468 -16.97 8.11 19.74
N LEU A 469 -17.07 7.40 18.61
CA LEU A 469 -15.96 6.67 18.04
C LEU A 469 -14.88 7.63 17.49
N LEU A 470 -15.27 8.76 16.88
CA LEU A 470 -14.35 9.81 16.46
C LEU A 470 -13.52 10.32 17.64
N GLN A 471 -14.12 10.60 18.79
CA GLN A 471 -13.39 11.05 19.97
C GLN A 471 -12.34 10.02 20.45
N ARG A 472 -12.65 8.74 20.38
CA ARG A 472 -11.73 7.65 20.72
C ARG A 472 -10.63 7.52 19.68
N PHE A 473 -10.97 7.64 18.38
CA PHE A 473 -10.04 7.66 17.28
C PHE A 473 -9.01 8.78 17.44
N VAL A 474 -9.46 10.01 17.69
CA VAL A 474 -8.57 11.16 17.90
C VAL A 474 -7.61 10.89 19.06
N ARG A 475 -8.10 10.40 20.21
CA ARG A 475 -7.24 10.10 21.35
C ARG A 475 -6.16 9.08 21.03
N LEU A 476 -6.53 7.95 20.41
CA LEU A 476 -5.59 6.87 20.12
C LEU A 476 -4.58 7.28 19.02
N TRP A 477 -5.06 7.86 17.92
CA TRP A 477 -4.19 8.19 16.79
C TRP A 477 -3.27 9.38 17.08
N SER A 478 -3.64 10.31 17.96
CA SER A 478 -2.76 11.41 18.38
C SER A 478 -1.50 10.94 19.13
N GLU A 479 -1.47 9.71 19.62
CA GLU A 479 -0.28 9.10 20.23
C GLU A 479 0.83 8.86 19.21
N SER A 480 0.48 8.68 17.92
CA SER A 480 1.41 8.27 16.86
C SER A 480 1.45 9.20 15.66
N VAL A 481 0.31 9.79 15.29
CA VAL A 481 0.13 10.57 14.04
C VAL A 481 0.24 12.07 14.33
N THR A 482 0.78 12.83 13.39
CA THR A 482 0.85 14.32 13.50
C THR A 482 -0.55 14.94 13.48
N PRO A 483 -0.75 16.13 14.08
CA PRO A 483 -2.05 16.79 14.11
C PRO A 483 -2.67 17.02 12.72
N GLU A 484 -1.86 17.43 11.74
CA GLU A 484 -2.30 17.69 10.38
C GLU A 484 -2.83 16.42 9.69
N SER A 485 -2.04 15.35 9.74
CA SER A 485 -2.43 14.05 9.19
C SER A 485 -3.63 13.45 9.93
N LEU A 486 -3.69 13.60 11.24
CA LEU A 486 -4.83 13.17 12.05
C LEU A 486 -6.12 13.90 11.66
N ASP A 487 -6.06 15.21 11.40
CA ASP A 487 -7.21 16.01 10.97
C ASP A 487 -7.76 15.49 9.61
N GLN A 488 -6.89 15.20 8.66
CA GLN A 488 -7.25 14.62 7.37
C GLN A 488 -7.88 13.23 7.50
N GLU A 489 -7.34 12.38 8.37
CA GLU A 489 -7.90 11.05 8.65
C GLU A 489 -9.28 11.14 9.33
N CYS A 490 -9.47 12.09 10.24
CA CYS A 490 -10.77 12.37 10.86
C CYS A 490 -11.81 12.85 9.83
N GLU A 491 -11.39 13.72 8.91
CA GLU A 491 -12.27 14.19 7.84
C GLU A 491 -12.79 13.02 6.99
N ILE A 492 -11.89 12.13 6.60
CA ILE A 492 -12.21 11.05 5.66
C ILE A 492 -12.94 9.90 6.34
N LYS A 493 -12.52 9.52 7.54
CA LYS A 493 -13.06 8.36 8.21
C LYS A 493 -14.36 8.63 8.98
N PHE A 494 -14.63 9.89 9.31
CA PHE A 494 -15.78 10.23 10.20
C PHE A 494 -16.56 11.46 9.78
N ARG A 495 -15.94 12.64 9.60
CA ARG A 495 -16.67 13.91 9.51
C ARG A 495 -17.58 13.99 8.27
N ARG A 496 -17.19 13.37 7.16
CA ARG A 496 -18.06 13.27 5.96
C ARG A 496 -19.35 12.54 6.27
N ASP A 497 -19.26 11.43 6.98
CA ASP A 497 -20.40 10.60 7.32
C ASP A 497 -21.26 11.28 8.39
N ILE A 498 -20.63 11.94 9.37
CA ILE A 498 -21.35 12.75 10.36
C ILE A 498 -22.18 13.83 9.68
N ARG A 499 -21.59 14.60 8.77
CA ARG A 499 -22.34 15.62 8.01
C ARG A 499 -23.47 15.04 7.17
N LEU A 500 -23.29 13.85 6.61
CA LEU A 500 -24.37 13.17 5.88
C LEU A 500 -25.55 12.85 6.81
N LEU A 501 -25.26 12.27 7.98
CA LEU A 501 -26.30 11.92 8.97
C LEU A 501 -27.02 13.18 9.50
N GLU A 502 -26.30 14.24 9.81
CA GLU A 502 -26.86 15.55 10.19
C GLU A 502 -27.78 16.11 9.10
N ASN A 503 -27.36 16.09 7.85
CA ASN A 503 -28.16 16.55 6.71
C ASN A 503 -29.44 15.71 6.52
N LEU A 504 -29.39 14.41 6.78
CA LEU A 504 -30.58 13.55 6.73
C LEU A 504 -31.55 13.83 7.87
N LEU A 505 -31.05 14.19 9.06
CA LEU A 505 -31.87 14.58 10.20
C LEU A 505 -32.55 15.95 10.02
N CYS A 506 -31.99 16.83 9.21
CA CYS A 506 -32.57 18.14 8.89
C CYS A 506 -33.71 18.06 7.82
N ARG A 507 -33.85 16.93 7.15
CA ARG A 507 -34.94 16.66 6.18
C ARG A 507 -36.16 16.06 6.87
#